data_27e09e9b938f83a3b3eb4fe278544896
#
_entry.id   27e09e9b938f83a3b3eb4fe278544896
#
_cell.length_a   1.000
_cell.length_b   1.000
_cell.length_c   1.000
_cell.angle_alpha   90.00
_cell.angle_beta   90.00
_cell.angle_gamma   90.00
#
_symmetry.space_group_name_H-M   'P 1'
#
loop_
_entity.id
_entity.type
_entity.pdbx_description
1 polymer ?
#
loop_
_entity_poly.entity_id
_entity_poly.type
_entity_poly.pdbx_seq_one_letter_code
_entity_poly.pdbx_strand_id
1 'polypeptide(L)'
;MSEKKPVFAGVNPFAPKSGAADGANSAAAKPEDTALARTQTEPQTQPQTEPQTTALAGGKSPKTAGGIKAQQKSKRRRHLIIAAVLVLVLIAGAFGIHFFTSSGAAGEVDPTAVYSGDMGQVVRQDVTKSVSLTGTLQSTRSEVLYSTLNAKVKSVEVKAGDRVTKGQRLAQLDTTDIAQELASQEASLREAQVAKSNEIANANTAYQQALQAYNSGTSPDVSAAKRTLAEAQRAQARANQALQLAQQQAAANPGDAEAALRVTEARDAVTTAAENTADAQLGVQTAQRSARSQVDEAARTLQAAQAGASGGSDTQRSLEKLRQDLQNATVTSPIDGVVTAVSAKVGSTADGSLLTVEDDKNLLIRTSVKEKDVAKLHVGDKVTFTTPATQKQEYTGAVSFISPTAEATASNDNGGMNSGGSGGNEGASFQVEVKVTGQVEGLRIGSSVKAKAVVQSYQNALTVPKSALVDAMDPVGGEGSTGTKARSDTAILDPAELPKAILKVEDDGKGNLTISEIPVEVLLSSQGTVAIRGQGLEEGMSVLLNAMSYQHLVGQSAHLTDTPPNLGEAGMMGDK
;
A
#
# COMPACT_ATOMS: atom_id res chain seq x y z
N MET A 1 27.15 -33.29 -47.62
CA MET A 1 27.51 -34.35 -46.68
C MET A 1 26.51 -34.32 -45.55
N SER A 2 25.68 -35.27 -45.67
CA SER A 2 24.89 -35.99 -44.66
C SER A 2 23.92 -35.21 -43.76
N GLU A 3 22.72 -35.06 -44.25
CA GLU A 3 21.47 -34.80 -43.51
C GLU A 3 21.12 -35.98 -42.59
N LYS A 4 20.76 -35.68 -41.35
CA LYS A 4 20.02 -36.60 -40.51
C LYS A 4 18.70 -35.94 -40.12
N LYS A 5 17.61 -36.46 -40.67
CA LYS A 5 16.24 -36.27 -40.21
C LYS A 5 16.03 -36.96 -38.86
N PRO A 6 15.28 -36.41 -37.94
CA PRO A 6 14.71 -37.17 -36.82
C PRO A 6 13.33 -37.70 -37.19
N VAL A 7 13.16 -38.98 -36.93
CA VAL A 7 11.93 -39.77 -37.00
C VAL A 7 11.05 -39.38 -35.82
N PHE A 8 9.83 -38.90 -36.10
CA PHE A 8 8.78 -38.76 -35.10
C PHE A 8 7.99 -40.08 -35.03
N ALA A 9 8.12 -40.75 -33.90
CA ALA A 9 7.24 -41.86 -33.52
C ALA A 9 5.94 -41.31 -32.95
N GLY A 10 4.82 -41.58 -33.61
CA GLY A 10 3.48 -41.29 -33.15
C GLY A 10 3.09 -42.19 -31.98
N VAL A 11 2.62 -41.61 -30.90
CA VAL A 11 1.92 -42.29 -29.82
C VAL A 11 0.47 -41.84 -29.86
N ASN A 12 -0.40 -42.79 -30.19
CA ASN A 12 -1.85 -42.62 -30.19
C ASN A 12 -2.40 -43.15 -28.84
N PRO A 13 -3.06 -42.34 -28.02
CA PRO A 13 -3.69 -42.79 -26.80
C PRO A 13 -5.22 -42.74 -26.88
N PHE A 14 -5.83 -43.58 -27.70
CA PHE A 14 -7.26 -43.86 -27.55
C PHE A 14 -7.56 -45.27 -28.10
N ALA A 15 -7.56 -46.24 -27.19
CA ALA A 15 -8.23 -47.52 -27.40
C ALA A 15 -9.20 -47.74 -26.23
N PRO A 16 -10.45 -48.12 -26.50
CA PRO A 16 -11.43 -48.43 -25.45
C PRO A 16 -11.23 -49.86 -24.94
N LYS A 17 -11.20 -50.02 -23.63
CA LYS A 17 -11.32 -51.33 -22.99
C LYS A 17 -12.79 -51.69 -22.82
N SER A 18 -13.18 -52.75 -23.51
CA SER A 18 -14.38 -53.57 -23.30
C SER A 18 -14.17 -54.53 -22.10
N GLY A 19 -15.24 -54.81 -21.37
CA GLY A 19 -15.33 -55.88 -20.37
C GLY A 19 -16.53 -55.60 -19.48
N ALA A 20 -17.73 -56.06 -19.83
CA ALA A 20 -18.46 -57.28 -19.47
C ALA A 20 -18.71 -57.39 -17.96
N ALA A 21 -19.94 -57.15 -17.58
CA ALA A 21 -21.07 -58.01 -17.30
C ALA A 21 -21.32 -58.32 -15.82
N ASP A 22 -22.58 -58.35 -15.51
CA ASP A 22 -23.35 -58.96 -14.43
C ASP A 22 -23.64 -58.07 -13.23
N GLY A 23 -24.85 -57.90 -12.83
CA GLY A 23 -26.07 -58.61 -12.86
C GLY A 23 -27.04 -58.07 -11.84
N ALA A 24 -28.26 -57.99 -12.24
CA ALA A 24 -29.48 -58.23 -11.48
C ALA A 24 -29.91 -57.33 -10.30
N ASN A 25 -30.97 -56.70 -10.51
CA ASN A 25 -32.30 -56.93 -9.92
C ASN A 25 -32.87 -55.84 -8.96
N SER A 26 -33.97 -55.32 -9.44
CA SER A 26 -35.31 -55.24 -8.82
C SER A 26 -35.50 -54.21 -7.70
N ALA A 27 -36.29 -53.20 -7.82
CA ALA A 27 -37.73 -53.20 -7.76
C ALA A 27 -38.24 -51.76 -7.68
N ALA A 28 -39.28 -51.56 -8.39
CA ALA A 28 -40.16 -50.43 -8.44
C ALA A 28 -40.83 -50.10 -7.11
N ALA A 29 -41.09 -48.82 -6.90
CA ALA A 29 -42.39 -48.34 -6.40
C ALA A 29 -42.46 -46.82 -6.47
N LYS A 30 -43.38 -46.33 -7.21
CA LYS A 30 -44.10 -45.06 -7.17
C LYS A 30 -45.52 -45.39 -6.76
N PRO A 31 -46.40 -44.43 -6.52
CA PRO A 31 -46.47 -43.19 -5.74
C PRO A 31 -47.60 -43.23 -4.69
N GLU A 32 -47.79 -42.19 -3.90
CA GLU A 32 -49.17 -41.75 -3.60
C GLU A 32 -49.14 -40.38 -2.89
N ASP A 33 -49.96 -39.56 -3.43
CA ASP A 33 -50.63 -38.37 -2.92
C ASP A 33 -51.14 -38.53 -1.47
N THR A 34 -51.15 -37.49 -0.72
CA THR A 34 -52.40 -37.01 -0.08
C THR A 34 -52.23 -35.59 0.47
N ALA A 35 -53.20 -34.80 0.12
CA ALA A 35 -53.43 -33.41 0.41
C ALA A 35 -53.98 -33.17 1.82
N LEU A 36 -54.04 -31.86 2.15
CA LEU A 36 -54.98 -31.16 3.02
C LEU A 36 -54.71 -31.12 4.53
N ALA A 37 -54.45 -29.92 5.05
CA ALA A 37 -55.32 -29.04 5.82
C ALA A 37 -54.57 -27.92 6.48
N ARG A 38 -54.75 -26.70 6.02
CA ARG A 38 -55.39 -25.55 6.69
C ARG A 38 -55.44 -25.65 8.25
N THR A 39 -54.83 -24.67 8.93
CA THR A 39 -55.56 -23.76 9.81
C THR A 39 -54.79 -22.48 10.06
N GLN A 40 -55.41 -21.40 9.77
CA GLN A 40 -55.18 -20.01 10.11
C GLN A 40 -55.19 -19.83 11.65
N THR A 41 -54.39 -18.91 12.16
CA THR A 41 -54.87 -17.87 13.07
C THR A 41 -53.78 -16.79 13.24
N GLU A 42 -53.95 -15.67 12.58
CA GLU A 42 -53.67 -14.33 13.12
C GLU A 42 -54.83 -13.97 14.09
N PRO A 43 -54.78 -12.96 14.95
CA PRO A 43 -54.32 -11.62 14.69
C PRO A 43 -53.71 -10.80 15.85
N GLN A 44 -53.08 -9.69 15.50
CA GLN A 44 -53.16 -8.35 16.11
C GLN A 44 -52.72 -8.16 17.56
N THR A 45 -51.91 -7.19 17.93
CA THR A 45 -52.23 -5.74 17.96
C THR A 45 -50.96 -4.92 18.29
N GLN A 46 -50.66 -3.91 17.53
CA GLN A 46 -50.05 -2.65 17.99
C GLN A 46 -51.07 -1.85 18.80
N PRO A 47 -50.74 -0.84 19.62
CA PRO A 47 -50.28 0.45 19.11
C PRO A 47 -49.24 1.16 20.02
N GLN A 48 -48.32 1.94 19.40
CA GLN A 48 -48.19 3.40 19.46
C GLN A 48 -48.58 4.09 20.78
N THR A 49 -47.66 4.85 21.37
CA THR A 49 -47.81 6.32 21.49
C THR A 49 -46.58 6.94 22.19
N GLU A 50 -45.83 7.80 21.50
CA GLU A 50 -45.36 9.08 22.05
C GLU A 50 -46.60 9.97 22.28
N PRO A 51 -46.60 11.01 23.11
CA PRO A 51 -45.68 12.14 23.04
C PRO A 51 -45.46 12.97 24.36
N GLN A 52 -44.47 13.86 24.25
CA GLN A 52 -44.45 15.27 24.73
C GLN A 52 -44.63 15.69 26.18
N THR A 53 -43.55 16.45 26.54
CA THR A 53 -43.54 17.80 27.17
C THR A 53 -44.36 18.11 28.42
N THR A 54 -43.71 18.71 29.30
CA THR A 54 -43.93 20.02 29.98
C THR A 54 -43.63 20.03 31.47
N ALA A 55 -42.66 20.77 31.82
CA ALA A 55 -42.53 21.85 32.80
C ALA A 55 -43.41 21.83 34.07
N LEU A 56 -42.75 22.33 35.09
CA LEU A 56 -43.21 23.17 36.21
C LEU A 56 -43.52 22.52 37.56
N ALA A 57 -42.63 22.96 38.49
CA ALA A 57 -43.00 23.56 39.77
C ALA A 57 -43.44 22.72 40.95
N GLY A 58 -42.68 22.86 41.98
CA GLY A 58 -43.28 23.21 43.26
C GLY A 58 -43.48 22.10 44.27
N GLY A 59 -42.84 22.22 45.37
CA GLY A 59 -43.56 21.89 46.56
C GLY A 59 -42.93 20.94 47.57
N LYS A 60 -42.29 21.53 48.54
CA LYS A 60 -42.44 21.22 49.99
C LYS A 60 -41.98 19.87 50.54
N SER A 61 -41.05 20.05 51.44
CA SER A 61 -40.67 19.18 52.55
C SER A 61 -41.84 18.52 53.31
N PRO A 62 -41.59 17.48 54.08
CA PRO A 62 -41.78 17.68 55.50
C PRO A 62 -40.62 17.24 56.39
N LYS A 63 -40.57 17.93 57.50
CA LYS A 63 -39.80 17.75 58.73
C LYS A 63 -40.08 16.40 59.42
N THR A 64 -39.03 15.90 60.09
CA THR A 64 -39.08 15.52 61.53
C THR A 64 -37.68 15.05 61.92
N ALA A 65 -37.05 15.68 62.79
CA ALA A 65 -36.97 15.61 64.26
C ALA A 65 -35.95 14.58 64.75
N GLY A 66 -34.95 15.04 65.46
CA GLY A 66 -34.19 14.21 66.37
C GLY A 66 -32.70 14.55 66.45
N GLY A 67 -32.32 15.27 67.51
CA GLY A 67 -31.02 15.09 68.03
C GLY A 67 -30.15 16.30 68.33
N ILE A 68 -30.53 17.11 69.22
CA ILE A 68 -29.70 18.11 69.93
C ILE A 68 -28.56 17.36 70.66
N LYS A 69 -27.30 17.64 70.34
CA LYS A 69 -26.11 17.61 71.23
C LYS A 69 -24.79 17.68 70.40
N ALA A 70 -24.39 18.83 69.95
CA ALA A 70 -22.99 19.08 69.59
C ALA A 70 -22.65 20.58 69.40
N GLN A 71 -23.12 21.44 70.28
CA GLN A 71 -22.86 22.88 70.18
C GLN A 71 -22.10 23.44 71.38
N GLN A 72 -21.26 22.67 72.03
CA GLN A 72 -20.49 23.20 73.16
C GLN A 72 -18.98 22.92 73.11
N LYS A 73 -18.42 22.40 71.98
CA LYS A 73 -16.97 22.19 71.86
C LYS A 73 -16.23 23.13 70.89
N SER A 74 -16.93 24.04 70.22
CA SER A 74 -16.28 24.91 69.21
C SER A 74 -15.74 26.24 69.79
N LYS A 75 -16.23 26.70 70.89
CA LYS A 75 -15.75 27.96 71.47
C LYS A 75 -14.39 27.82 72.19
N ARG A 76 -14.09 26.70 72.82
CA ARG A 76 -12.78 26.46 73.46
C ARG A 76 -11.64 26.23 72.47
N ARG A 77 -11.91 25.65 71.31
CA ARG A 77 -10.89 25.46 70.26
C ARG A 77 -10.51 26.78 69.55
N ARG A 78 -11.44 27.75 69.41
CA ARG A 78 -11.15 29.06 68.82
C ARG A 78 -10.26 29.89 69.72
N HIS A 79 -10.43 29.87 71.02
CA HIS A 79 -9.55 30.59 71.93
C HIS A 79 -8.16 29.96 72.06
N LEU A 80 -8.04 28.64 71.95
CA LEU A 80 -6.76 27.96 71.92
C LEU A 80 -5.99 28.21 70.58
N ILE A 81 -6.69 28.31 69.47
CA ILE A 81 -6.08 28.66 68.20
C ILE A 81 -5.63 30.14 68.17
N ILE A 82 -6.43 31.05 68.72
CA ILE A 82 -6.06 32.44 68.83
C ILE A 82 -4.89 32.63 69.78
N ALA A 83 -4.85 31.91 70.89
CA ALA A 83 -3.72 31.93 71.82
C ALA A 83 -2.45 31.32 71.21
N ALA A 84 -2.56 30.23 70.42
CA ALA A 84 -1.44 29.64 69.70
C ALA A 84 -0.90 30.55 68.56
N VAL A 85 -1.78 31.26 67.85
CA VAL A 85 -1.39 32.23 66.82
C VAL A 85 -0.72 33.47 67.44
N LEU A 86 -1.21 33.94 68.62
CA LEU A 86 -0.56 35.04 69.33
C LEU A 86 0.83 34.67 69.85
N VAL A 87 1.00 33.45 70.35
CA VAL A 87 2.31 32.93 70.78
C VAL A 87 3.25 32.75 69.56
N LEU A 88 2.73 32.32 68.46
CA LEU A 88 3.51 32.20 67.18
C LEU A 88 3.91 33.57 66.64
N VAL A 89 3.04 34.57 66.72
CA VAL A 89 3.37 35.97 66.31
C VAL A 89 4.40 36.58 67.28
N LEU A 90 4.33 36.30 68.57
CA LEU A 90 5.35 36.76 69.51
C LEU A 90 6.70 36.03 69.32
N ILE A 91 6.69 34.75 69.02
CA ILE A 91 7.91 34.01 68.69
C ILE A 91 8.48 34.48 67.35
N ALA A 92 7.65 34.73 66.34
CA ALA A 92 8.06 35.27 65.06
C ALA A 92 8.58 36.74 65.19
N GLY A 93 7.94 37.52 66.07
CA GLY A 93 8.41 38.88 66.40
C GLY A 93 9.75 38.85 67.14
N ALA A 94 9.93 37.97 68.12
CA ALA A 94 11.21 37.84 68.83
C ALA A 94 12.32 37.26 67.93
N PHE A 95 11.96 36.34 67.03
CA PHE A 95 12.92 35.82 66.04
C PHE A 95 13.24 36.83 64.95
N GLY A 96 12.26 37.66 64.54
CA GLY A 96 12.45 38.76 63.58
C GLY A 96 13.35 39.85 64.14
N ILE A 97 13.20 40.20 65.46
CA ILE A 97 14.08 41.18 66.12
C ILE A 97 15.49 40.58 66.30
N HIS A 98 15.62 39.31 66.62
CA HIS A 98 16.95 38.69 66.75
C HIS A 98 17.63 38.51 65.37
N PHE A 99 16.86 38.31 64.29
CA PHE A 99 17.40 38.24 62.93
C PHE A 99 17.77 39.64 62.38
N PHE A 100 17.04 40.67 62.79
CA PHE A 100 17.30 42.05 62.35
C PHE A 100 18.45 42.74 63.11
N THR A 101 18.78 42.29 64.33
CA THR A 101 19.92 42.84 65.08
C THR A 101 21.23 42.03 64.87
N SER A 102 21.18 40.87 64.23
CA SER A 102 22.38 40.14 63.82
C SER A 102 22.79 40.38 62.35
N SER A 103 22.03 41.20 61.60
CA SER A 103 22.39 41.61 60.23
C SER A 103 23.11 42.93 60.18
N GLY A 104 24.18 43.02 60.92
CA GLY A 104 25.02 44.21 60.98
C GLY A 104 26.50 43.88 60.86
N ALA A 105 26.83 42.95 59.95
CA ALA A 105 28.14 42.94 59.34
C ALA A 105 27.87 42.78 57.82
N ALA A 106 27.80 43.92 57.14
CA ALA A 106 28.13 43.91 55.73
C ALA A 106 29.55 43.35 55.70
N GLY A 107 29.66 42.06 55.46
CA GLY A 107 30.96 41.44 55.15
C GLY A 107 31.48 42.23 53.97
N GLU A 108 32.58 42.89 54.19
CA GLU A 108 33.41 43.51 53.17
C GLU A 108 33.61 42.41 52.12
N VAL A 109 32.99 42.53 50.95
CA VAL A 109 33.17 41.57 49.85
C VAL A 109 34.62 41.72 49.47
N ASP A 110 35.43 40.77 49.89
CA ASP A 110 36.84 40.76 49.49
C ASP A 110 36.87 40.56 47.95
N PRO A 111 37.28 41.62 47.22
CA PRO A 111 37.26 41.56 45.76
C PRO A 111 38.23 40.53 45.20
N THR A 112 39.07 39.92 46.00
CA THR A 112 40.07 38.91 45.61
C THR A 112 39.68 37.50 46.00
N ALA A 113 38.47 37.29 46.53
CA ALA A 113 38.01 36.00 46.97
C ALA A 113 37.34 35.22 45.82
N VAL A 114 37.75 34.00 45.62
CA VAL A 114 37.13 33.04 44.68
C VAL A 114 36.33 32.01 45.48
N TYR A 115 35.06 31.85 45.16
CA TYR A 115 34.19 30.86 45.80
C TYR A 115 34.57 29.43 45.36
N SER A 116 34.78 28.52 46.31
CA SER A 116 35.14 27.15 46.03
C SER A 116 34.10 26.39 45.17
N GLY A 117 32.82 26.73 45.29
CA GLY A 117 31.73 26.20 44.46
C GLY A 117 31.74 26.65 43.00
N ASP A 118 32.49 27.70 42.66
CA ASP A 118 32.66 28.20 41.30
C ASP A 118 33.91 27.62 40.60
N MET A 119 34.58 26.63 41.22
CA MET A 119 35.66 25.90 40.58
C MET A 119 35.13 24.67 39.84
N GLY A 120 35.60 24.48 38.64
CA GLY A 120 35.29 23.31 37.81
C GLY A 120 36.55 22.76 37.17
N GLN A 121 36.42 21.69 36.44
CA GLN A 121 37.53 21.07 35.70
C GLN A 121 37.20 20.92 34.25
N VAL A 122 38.18 21.04 33.38
CA VAL A 122 38.09 20.66 31.97
C VAL A 122 38.04 19.13 31.90
N VAL A 123 36.97 18.61 31.29
CA VAL A 123 36.77 17.16 31.14
C VAL A 123 36.66 16.79 29.66
N ARG A 124 37.05 15.57 29.34
CA ARG A 124 36.86 15.03 28.01
C ARG A 124 35.52 14.33 27.94
N GLN A 125 34.70 14.76 27.02
CA GLN A 125 33.41 14.09 26.74
C GLN A 125 32.95 14.34 25.30
N ASP A 126 32.02 13.51 24.86
CA ASP A 126 31.39 13.69 23.57
C ASP A 126 30.34 14.82 23.63
N VAL A 127 30.48 15.77 22.74
CA VAL A 127 29.50 16.86 22.61
C VAL A 127 28.76 16.72 21.30
N THR A 128 27.43 16.68 21.40
CA THR A 128 26.56 16.57 20.24
C THR A 128 25.58 17.74 20.20
N LYS A 129 25.40 18.27 19.00
CA LYS A 129 24.33 19.22 18.71
C LYS A 129 23.21 18.48 18.00
N SER A 130 22.02 18.52 18.55
CA SER A 130 20.89 17.80 18.01
C SER A 130 19.73 18.74 17.71
N VAL A 131 18.96 18.39 16.68
CA VAL A 131 17.67 19.00 16.35
C VAL A 131 16.58 18.07 16.88
N SER A 132 15.64 18.63 17.65
CA SER A 132 14.49 17.88 18.16
C SER A 132 13.41 17.81 17.10
N LEU A 133 12.95 16.59 16.83
CA LEU A 133 11.94 16.27 15.83
C LEU A 133 10.76 15.60 16.51
N THR A 134 9.56 15.89 16.05
CA THR A 134 8.35 15.18 16.48
C THR A 134 7.63 14.66 15.24
N GLY A 135 7.32 13.39 15.22
CA GLY A 135 6.73 12.76 14.06
C GLY A 135 5.85 11.57 14.42
N THR A 136 5.46 10.84 13.40
CA THR A 136 4.70 9.60 13.52
C THR A 136 5.46 8.44 12.91
N LEU A 137 5.39 7.30 13.56
CA LEU A 137 5.94 6.06 13.05
C LEU A 137 5.02 5.47 11.99
N GLN A 138 5.55 5.20 10.82
CA GLN A 138 4.82 4.65 9.69
C GLN A 138 5.56 3.42 9.14
N SER A 139 4.82 2.57 8.45
CA SER A 139 5.42 1.51 7.66
C SER A 139 6.06 2.09 6.40
N THR A 140 7.17 1.51 5.96
CA THR A 140 7.75 1.83 4.64
C THR A 140 6.90 1.29 3.50
N ARG A 141 6.05 0.29 3.77
CA ARG A 141 5.20 -0.34 2.78
C ARG A 141 3.82 -0.63 3.35
N SER A 142 2.82 0.01 2.79
CA SER A 142 1.41 -0.18 3.11
C SER A 142 0.68 -0.59 1.84
N GLU A 143 -0.04 -1.71 1.89
CA GLU A 143 -0.80 -2.25 0.77
C GLU A 143 -2.27 -2.29 1.14
N VAL A 144 -3.05 -1.55 0.39
CA VAL A 144 -4.50 -1.55 0.51
C VAL A 144 -5.07 -2.54 -0.50
N LEU A 145 -5.75 -3.55 0.00
CA LEU A 145 -6.32 -4.62 -0.79
C LEU A 145 -7.75 -4.27 -1.20
N TYR A 146 -7.98 -4.30 -2.49
CA TYR A 146 -9.28 -4.06 -3.09
C TYR A 146 -9.80 -5.33 -3.73
N SER A 147 -11.12 -5.46 -3.84
CA SER A 147 -11.72 -6.46 -4.71
C SER A 147 -11.85 -5.92 -6.13
N THR A 148 -11.53 -6.76 -7.11
CA THR A 148 -11.85 -6.52 -8.52
C THR A 148 -13.23 -7.07 -8.90
N LEU A 149 -13.87 -7.81 -7.97
CA LEU A 149 -15.14 -8.49 -8.17
C LEU A 149 -16.24 -7.81 -7.38
N ASN A 150 -17.38 -7.62 -8.02
CA ASN A 150 -18.60 -7.17 -7.36
C ASN A 150 -19.35 -8.38 -6.77
N ALA A 151 -18.74 -9.02 -5.77
CA ALA A 151 -19.27 -10.20 -5.09
C ALA A 151 -19.41 -9.94 -3.59
N LYS A 152 -20.21 -10.73 -2.89
CA LYS A 152 -20.35 -10.64 -1.44
C LYS A 152 -19.15 -11.26 -0.74
N VAL A 153 -18.76 -10.69 0.38
CA VAL A 153 -17.72 -11.28 1.25
C VAL A 153 -18.30 -12.51 1.94
N LYS A 154 -17.75 -13.69 1.64
CA LYS A 154 -18.15 -14.97 2.23
C LYS A 154 -17.53 -15.17 3.62
N SER A 155 -16.26 -14.87 3.76
CA SER A 155 -15.53 -14.98 5.02
C SER A 155 -14.37 -14.00 5.08
N VAL A 156 -14.04 -13.55 6.30
CA VAL A 156 -12.83 -12.80 6.63
C VAL A 156 -12.09 -13.63 7.68
N GLU A 157 -10.86 -14.02 7.39
CA GLU A 157 -10.07 -14.97 8.19
C GLU A 157 -9.11 -14.27 9.15
N VAL A 158 -8.99 -12.94 9.06
CA VAL A 158 -8.07 -12.14 9.85
C VAL A 158 -8.76 -10.95 10.49
N LYS A 159 -8.14 -10.43 11.54
CA LYS A 159 -8.58 -9.24 12.28
C LYS A 159 -7.49 -8.18 12.27
N ALA A 160 -7.86 -6.94 12.54
CA ALA A 160 -6.87 -5.89 12.76
C ALA A 160 -5.95 -6.26 13.93
N GLY A 161 -4.64 -6.17 13.70
CA GLY A 161 -3.59 -6.61 14.62
C GLY A 161 -3.00 -7.98 14.33
N ASP A 162 -3.58 -8.78 13.46
CA ASP A 162 -3.05 -10.10 13.11
C ASP A 162 -1.82 -9.97 12.20
N ARG A 163 -0.81 -10.82 12.44
CA ARG A 163 0.34 -10.96 11.55
C ARG A 163 0.02 -11.93 10.43
N VAL A 164 0.41 -11.52 9.23
CA VAL A 164 0.18 -12.28 8.00
C VAL A 164 1.47 -12.42 7.20
N THR A 165 1.54 -13.52 6.46
CA THR A 165 2.64 -13.79 5.54
C THR A 165 2.20 -13.57 4.10
N LYS A 166 3.15 -13.28 3.23
CA LYS A 166 2.89 -13.16 1.79
C LYS A 166 2.22 -14.42 1.24
N GLY A 167 1.11 -14.24 0.50
CA GLY A 167 0.31 -15.31 -0.06
C GLY A 167 -0.71 -15.92 0.92
N GLN A 168 -0.72 -15.52 2.19
CA GLN A 168 -1.73 -15.97 3.15
C GLN A 168 -3.10 -15.43 2.76
N ARG A 169 -4.11 -16.31 2.83
CA ARG A 169 -5.51 -15.95 2.56
C ARG A 169 -6.05 -15.09 3.71
N LEU A 170 -6.66 -13.97 3.35
CA LEU A 170 -7.18 -12.98 4.29
C LEU A 170 -8.71 -12.92 4.29
N ALA A 171 -9.29 -13.01 3.09
CA ALA A 171 -10.73 -13.03 2.90
C ALA A 171 -11.10 -13.85 1.68
N GLN A 172 -12.32 -14.33 1.64
CA GLN A 172 -12.90 -15.05 0.53
C GLN A 172 -14.21 -14.41 0.12
N LEU A 173 -14.38 -14.20 -1.17
CA LEU A 173 -15.62 -13.72 -1.76
C LEU A 173 -16.54 -14.91 -2.11
N ASP A 174 -17.82 -14.64 -2.20
CA ASP A 174 -18.80 -15.62 -2.65
C ASP A 174 -18.68 -15.80 -4.17
N THR A 175 -18.36 -17.00 -4.58
CA THR A 175 -18.14 -17.37 -5.98
C THR A 175 -19.29 -18.18 -6.55
N THR A 176 -20.38 -18.34 -5.82
CA THR A 176 -21.48 -19.25 -6.20
C THR A 176 -22.05 -18.87 -7.56
N ASP A 177 -22.34 -17.59 -7.78
CA ASP A 177 -22.91 -17.11 -9.04
C ASP A 177 -21.91 -17.25 -10.19
N ILE A 178 -20.63 -16.92 -9.96
CA ILE A 178 -19.56 -17.04 -10.96
C ILE A 178 -19.33 -18.50 -11.34
N ALA A 179 -19.35 -19.40 -10.35
CA ALA A 179 -19.17 -20.82 -10.58
C ALA A 179 -20.35 -21.43 -11.36
N GLN A 180 -21.57 -21.00 -11.08
CA GLN A 180 -22.77 -21.42 -11.84
C GLN A 180 -22.71 -20.90 -13.28
N GLU A 181 -22.34 -19.64 -13.48
CA GLU A 181 -22.20 -19.05 -14.82
C GLU A 181 -21.12 -19.77 -15.61
N LEU A 182 -19.94 -20.06 -14.98
CA LEU A 182 -18.88 -20.83 -15.60
C LEU A 182 -19.38 -22.21 -16.03
N ALA A 183 -20.06 -22.94 -15.14
CA ALA A 183 -20.59 -24.26 -15.45
C ALA A 183 -21.62 -24.23 -16.60
N SER A 184 -22.48 -23.20 -16.61
CA SER A 184 -23.47 -22.99 -17.68
C SER A 184 -22.79 -22.74 -19.03
N GLN A 185 -21.82 -21.83 -19.07
CA GLN A 185 -21.08 -21.52 -20.29
C GLN A 185 -20.23 -22.71 -20.79
N GLU A 186 -19.61 -23.48 -19.87
CA GLU A 186 -18.90 -24.68 -20.23
C GLU A 186 -19.82 -25.77 -20.79
N ALA A 187 -21.06 -25.86 -20.27
CA ALA A 187 -22.07 -26.78 -20.81
C ALA A 187 -22.49 -26.35 -22.22
N SER A 188 -22.81 -25.05 -22.40
CA SER A 188 -23.17 -24.52 -23.72
C SER A 188 -22.04 -24.68 -24.75
N LEU A 189 -20.79 -24.46 -24.35
CA LEU A 189 -19.65 -24.70 -25.24
C LEU A 189 -19.52 -26.16 -25.63
N ARG A 190 -19.71 -27.10 -24.69
CA ARG A 190 -19.71 -28.55 -24.99
C ARG A 190 -20.81 -28.95 -25.95
N GLU A 191 -22.03 -28.43 -25.72
CA GLU A 191 -23.16 -28.67 -26.63
C GLU A 191 -22.87 -28.14 -28.03
N ALA A 192 -22.36 -26.93 -28.15
CA ALA A 192 -21.97 -26.32 -29.42
C ALA A 192 -20.88 -27.13 -30.13
N GLN A 193 -19.89 -27.65 -29.38
CA GLN A 193 -18.83 -28.50 -29.92
C GLN A 193 -19.39 -29.86 -30.44
N VAL A 194 -20.29 -30.48 -29.67
CA VAL A 194 -20.95 -31.73 -30.10
C VAL A 194 -21.83 -31.47 -31.34
N ALA A 195 -22.64 -30.43 -31.36
CA ALA A 195 -23.43 -30.05 -32.51
C ALA A 195 -22.57 -29.85 -33.76
N LYS A 196 -21.45 -29.12 -33.60
CA LYS A 196 -20.51 -28.88 -34.69
C LYS A 196 -19.80 -30.15 -35.18
N SER A 197 -19.39 -31.01 -34.24
CA SER A 197 -18.81 -32.30 -34.57
C SER A 197 -19.79 -33.16 -35.39
N ASN A 198 -21.07 -33.19 -35.02
CA ASN A 198 -22.13 -33.88 -35.73
C ASN A 198 -22.36 -33.27 -37.14
N GLU A 199 -22.34 -31.94 -37.26
CA GLU A 199 -22.46 -31.26 -38.55
C GLU A 199 -21.32 -31.66 -39.49
N ILE A 200 -20.07 -31.63 -39.02
CA ILE A 200 -18.90 -32.07 -39.79
C ILE A 200 -19.01 -33.55 -40.17
N ALA A 201 -19.42 -34.42 -39.23
CA ALA A 201 -19.58 -35.83 -39.50
C ALA A 201 -20.65 -36.08 -40.55
N ASN A 202 -21.79 -35.40 -40.48
CA ASN A 202 -22.87 -35.49 -41.46
C ASN A 202 -22.42 -34.97 -42.85
N ALA A 203 -21.78 -33.81 -42.90
CA ALA A 203 -21.24 -33.23 -44.12
C ALA A 203 -20.17 -34.17 -44.76
N ASN A 204 -19.28 -34.76 -43.94
CA ASN A 204 -18.30 -35.73 -44.41
C ASN A 204 -18.97 -36.98 -44.97
N THR A 205 -19.98 -37.49 -44.28
CA THR A 205 -20.75 -38.67 -44.76
C THR A 205 -21.41 -38.35 -46.11
N ALA A 206 -22.06 -37.21 -46.27
CA ALA A 206 -22.67 -36.79 -47.53
C ALA A 206 -21.61 -36.65 -48.63
N TYR A 207 -20.46 -36.05 -48.33
CA TYR A 207 -19.35 -35.98 -49.30
C TYR A 207 -18.85 -37.36 -49.72
N GLN A 208 -18.62 -38.27 -48.80
CA GLN A 208 -18.16 -39.63 -49.11
C GLN A 208 -19.19 -40.41 -49.95
N GLN A 209 -20.50 -40.26 -49.64
CA GLN A 209 -21.57 -40.88 -50.44
C GLN A 209 -21.62 -40.32 -51.87
N ALA A 210 -21.56 -39.00 -52.02
CA ALA A 210 -21.52 -38.36 -53.34
C ALA A 210 -20.29 -38.80 -54.15
N LEU A 211 -19.11 -38.81 -53.52
CA LEU A 211 -17.86 -39.25 -54.14
C LEU A 211 -17.89 -40.72 -54.55
N GLN A 212 -18.45 -41.60 -53.70
CA GLN A 212 -18.62 -43.03 -54.00
C GLN A 212 -19.58 -43.22 -55.16
N ALA A 213 -20.75 -42.53 -55.16
CA ALA A 213 -21.73 -42.62 -56.25
C ALA A 213 -21.14 -42.13 -57.60
N TYR A 214 -20.33 -41.06 -57.57
CA TYR A 214 -19.61 -40.54 -58.72
C TYR A 214 -18.57 -41.54 -59.21
N ASN A 215 -17.69 -42.04 -58.36
CA ASN A 215 -16.60 -42.97 -58.73
C ASN A 215 -17.10 -44.33 -59.25
N SER A 216 -18.17 -44.83 -58.64
CA SER A 216 -18.80 -46.12 -59.13
C SER A 216 -19.68 -45.88 -60.34
N GLY A 217 -19.99 -44.64 -60.70
CA GLY A 217 -20.93 -44.31 -61.77
C GLY A 217 -22.35 -44.87 -61.55
N THR A 218 -22.71 -45.00 -60.26
CA THR A 218 -24.03 -45.48 -59.80
C THR A 218 -25.01 -44.37 -59.40
N SER A 219 -24.62 -43.08 -59.60
CA SER A 219 -25.59 -42.03 -59.39
C SER A 219 -26.85 -42.27 -60.21
N PRO A 220 -28.06 -42.02 -59.69
CA PRO A 220 -29.31 -42.32 -60.36
C PRO A 220 -29.38 -41.80 -61.80
N ASP A 221 -28.93 -40.52 -61.98
CA ASP A 221 -28.95 -39.85 -63.28
C ASP A 221 -28.00 -40.48 -64.27
N VAL A 222 -26.76 -40.82 -63.85
CA VAL A 222 -25.76 -41.50 -64.70
C VAL A 222 -26.24 -42.93 -65.08
N SER A 223 -26.86 -43.64 -64.13
CA SER A 223 -27.39 -44.94 -64.34
C SER A 223 -28.59 -44.97 -65.33
N ALA A 224 -29.45 -43.95 -65.21
CA ALA A 224 -30.56 -43.74 -66.15
C ALA A 224 -30.06 -43.43 -67.56
N ALA A 225 -29.14 -42.45 -67.66
CA ALA A 225 -28.55 -42.07 -68.95
C ALA A 225 -27.77 -43.16 -69.62
N LYS A 226 -27.03 -44.01 -68.87
CA LYS A 226 -26.39 -45.22 -69.41
C LYS A 226 -27.37 -46.24 -69.95
N ARG A 227 -28.56 -46.40 -69.30
CA ARG A 227 -29.63 -47.29 -69.80
C ARG A 227 -30.19 -46.76 -71.10
N THR A 228 -30.49 -45.44 -71.18
CA THR A 228 -30.98 -44.82 -72.42
C THR A 228 -29.94 -44.97 -73.55
N LEU A 229 -28.64 -44.76 -73.28
CA LEU A 229 -27.59 -44.99 -74.24
C LEU A 229 -27.55 -46.44 -74.70
N ALA A 230 -27.66 -47.46 -73.84
CA ALA A 230 -27.68 -48.82 -74.18
C ALA A 230 -28.91 -49.18 -75.04
N GLU A 231 -30.08 -48.61 -74.79
CA GLU A 231 -31.29 -48.71 -75.61
C GLU A 231 -31.12 -48.15 -77.03
N ALA A 232 -30.55 -46.93 -77.12
CA ALA A 232 -30.27 -46.25 -78.36
C ALA A 232 -29.25 -47.08 -79.22
N GLN A 233 -28.20 -47.57 -78.56
CA GLN A 233 -27.22 -48.47 -79.26
C GLN A 233 -27.82 -49.75 -79.80
N ARG A 234 -28.75 -50.35 -79.00
CA ARG A 234 -29.49 -51.56 -79.50
C ARG A 234 -30.43 -51.19 -80.66
N ALA A 235 -31.07 -50.03 -80.63
CA ALA A 235 -31.89 -49.56 -81.74
C ALA A 235 -31.04 -49.29 -83.00
N GLN A 236 -29.89 -48.66 -82.84
CA GLN A 236 -28.94 -48.47 -83.96
C GLN A 236 -28.44 -49.77 -84.56
N ALA A 237 -28.08 -50.75 -83.70
CA ALA A 237 -27.71 -52.10 -84.18
C ALA A 237 -28.82 -52.78 -84.97
N ARG A 238 -30.07 -52.64 -84.50
CA ARG A 238 -31.25 -53.20 -85.27
C ARG A 238 -31.47 -52.50 -86.59
N ALA A 239 -31.36 -51.18 -86.62
CA ALA A 239 -31.46 -50.39 -87.85
C ALA A 239 -30.36 -50.75 -88.85
N ASN A 240 -29.11 -50.91 -88.38
CA ASN A 240 -28.02 -51.40 -89.25
C ASN A 240 -28.27 -52.77 -89.81
N GLN A 241 -28.81 -53.70 -89.00
CA GLN A 241 -29.16 -55.03 -89.49
C GLN A 241 -30.27 -54.98 -90.53
N ALA A 242 -31.30 -54.12 -90.31
CA ALA A 242 -32.38 -53.90 -91.27
C ALA A 242 -31.87 -53.35 -92.60
N LEU A 243 -30.91 -52.39 -92.52
CA LEU A 243 -30.25 -51.85 -93.72
C LEU A 243 -29.48 -52.90 -94.49
N GLN A 244 -28.68 -53.72 -93.79
CA GLN A 244 -27.97 -54.83 -94.44
C GLN A 244 -28.92 -55.78 -95.14
N LEU A 245 -30.03 -56.15 -94.52
CA LEU A 245 -31.06 -57.06 -95.11
C LEU A 245 -31.71 -56.36 -96.33
N ALA A 246 -32.10 -55.12 -96.22
CA ALA A 246 -32.65 -54.34 -97.33
C ALA A 246 -31.67 -54.24 -98.53
N GLN A 247 -30.37 -54.03 -98.25
CA GLN A 247 -29.32 -54.03 -99.30
C GLN A 247 -29.13 -55.41 -99.96
N GLN A 248 -29.17 -56.44 -99.19
CA GLN A 248 -29.09 -57.86 -99.74
C GLN A 248 -30.31 -58.14 -100.63
N GLN A 249 -31.53 -57.71 -100.20
CA GLN A 249 -32.73 -57.89 -101.02
C GLN A 249 -32.71 -57.08 -102.32
N ALA A 250 -32.21 -55.80 -102.23
CA ALA A 250 -32.06 -54.99 -103.42
C ALA A 250 -30.97 -55.51 -104.37
N ALA A 251 -29.88 -56.09 -103.85
CA ALA A 251 -28.85 -56.73 -104.67
C ALA A 251 -29.32 -58.03 -105.33
N ALA A 252 -30.27 -58.74 -104.74
CA ALA A 252 -30.85 -59.94 -105.31
C ALA A 252 -31.88 -59.65 -106.43
N ASN A 253 -32.47 -58.47 -106.45
CA ASN A 253 -33.43 -57.96 -107.44
C ASN A 253 -33.02 -56.58 -107.99
N PRO A 254 -32.01 -56.50 -108.88
CA PRO A 254 -31.57 -55.25 -109.45
C PRO A 254 -32.67 -54.69 -110.39
N GLY A 255 -33.29 -53.59 -110.08
CA GLY A 255 -34.40 -52.97 -110.84
C GLY A 255 -35.72 -52.88 -110.10
N ASP A 256 -35.81 -53.42 -108.89
CA ASP A 256 -36.97 -53.34 -108.03
C ASP A 256 -36.93 -51.94 -107.31
N ALA A 257 -37.80 -51.02 -107.73
CA ALA A 257 -37.92 -49.66 -107.20
C ALA A 257 -38.37 -49.67 -105.72
N GLU A 258 -39.16 -50.73 -105.34
CA GLU A 258 -39.62 -50.89 -103.96
C GLU A 258 -38.46 -51.32 -103.02
N ALA A 259 -37.61 -52.22 -103.54
CA ALA A 259 -36.39 -52.62 -102.82
C ALA A 259 -35.42 -51.43 -102.63
N ALA A 260 -35.27 -50.58 -103.64
CA ALA A 260 -34.46 -49.34 -103.53
C ALA A 260 -35.05 -48.35 -102.52
N LEU A 261 -36.36 -48.22 -102.48
CA LEU A 261 -37.02 -47.41 -101.50
C LEU A 261 -36.80 -47.89 -100.06
N ARG A 262 -36.90 -49.22 -99.84
CA ARG A 262 -36.63 -49.85 -98.54
C ARG A 262 -35.17 -49.62 -98.07
N VAL A 263 -34.22 -49.59 -98.98
CA VAL A 263 -32.85 -49.28 -98.66
C VAL A 263 -32.74 -47.83 -98.21
N THR A 264 -33.46 -46.90 -98.85
CA THR A 264 -33.45 -45.49 -98.46
C THR A 264 -34.11 -45.29 -97.07
N GLU A 265 -35.27 -45.88 -96.85
CA GLU A 265 -35.96 -45.85 -95.54
C GLU A 265 -35.08 -46.46 -94.43
N ALA A 266 -34.42 -47.58 -94.74
CA ALA A 266 -33.53 -48.19 -93.77
C ALA A 266 -32.26 -47.36 -93.50
N ARG A 267 -31.78 -46.56 -94.46
CA ARG A 267 -30.69 -45.59 -94.27
C ARG A 267 -31.14 -44.45 -93.34
N ASP A 268 -32.29 -43.91 -93.62
CA ASP A 268 -32.87 -42.84 -92.79
C ASP A 268 -33.09 -43.33 -91.37
N ALA A 269 -33.55 -44.54 -91.19
CA ALA A 269 -33.66 -45.19 -89.90
C ALA A 269 -32.29 -45.34 -89.14
N VAL A 270 -31.24 -45.67 -89.90
CA VAL A 270 -29.85 -45.75 -89.33
C VAL A 270 -29.38 -44.40 -88.93
N THR A 271 -29.61 -43.35 -89.78
CA THR A 271 -29.24 -41.96 -89.46
C THR A 271 -29.91 -41.48 -88.21
N THR A 272 -31.23 -41.65 -88.11
CA THR A 272 -32.01 -41.28 -86.93
C THR A 272 -31.56 -42.04 -85.67
N ALA A 273 -31.26 -43.33 -85.80
CA ALA A 273 -30.77 -44.11 -84.68
C ALA A 273 -29.34 -43.71 -84.26
N ALA A 274 -28.51 -43.30 -85.22
CA ALA A 274 -27.18 -42.77 -84.91
C ALA A 274 -27.28 -41.37 -84.17
N GLU A 275 -28.17 -40.52 -84.60
CA GLU A 275 -28.46 -39.21 -83.90
C GLU A 275 -28.95 -39.46 -82.47
N ASN A 276 -29.92 -40.39 -82.30
CA ASN A 276 -30.40 -40.74 -80.99
C ASN A 276 -29.31 -41.35 -80.10
N THR A 277 -28.35 -42.09 -80.67
CA THR A 277 -27.23 -42.63 -79.92
C THR A 277 -26.23 -41.48 -79.52
N ALA A 278 -26.01 -40.50 -80.37
CA ALA A 278 -25.18 -39.35 -80.07
C ALA A 278 -25.85 -38.52 -78.98
N ASP A 279 -27.14 -38.26 -79.07
CA ASP A 279 -27.89 -37.55 -78.02
C ASP A 279 -27.83 -38.25 -76.66
N ALA A 280 -27.99 -39.60 -76.69
CA ALA A 280 -27.88 -40.39 -75.46
C ALA A 280 -26.45 -40.40 -74.88
N GLN A 281 -25.41 -40.28 -75.72
CA GLN A 281 -24.01 -40.10 -75.26
C GLN A 281 -23.81 -38.77 -74.59
N LEU A 282 -24.37 -37.68 -75.16
CA LEU A 282 -24.39 -36.32 -74.52
C LEU A 282 -25.16 -36.35 -73.19
N GLY A 283 -26.23 -37.08 -73.15
CA GLY A 283 -27.01 -37.35 -71.92
C GLY A 283 -26.17 -37.97 -70.79
N VAL A 284 -25.34 -38.95 -71.11
CA VAL A 284 -24.40 -39.57 -70.16
C VAL A 284 -23.37 -38.59 -69.69
N GLN A 285 -22.77 -37.82 -70.60
CA GLN A 285 -21.79 -36.79 -70.25
C GLN A 285 -22.40 -35.69 -69.31
N THR A 286 -23.62 -35.28 -69.60
CA THR A 286 -24.34 -34.32 -68.81
C THR A 286 -24.66 -34.85 -67.42
N ALA A 287 -25.11 -36.09 -67.32
CA ALA A 287 -25.35 -36.72 -66.03
C ALA A 287 -24.09 -36.91 -65.20
N GLN A 288 -22.95 -37.21 -65.87
CA GLN A 288 -21.64 -37.27 -65.17
C GLN A 288 -21.18 -35.93 -64.67
N ARG A 289 -21.40 -34.82 -65.43
CA ARG A 289 -21.11 -33.48 -64.97
C ARG A 289 -21.98 -33.10 -63.78
N SER A 290 -23.27 -33.45 -63.82
CA SER A 290 -24.19 -33.24 -62.68
C SER A 290 -23.73 -33.98 -61.44
N ALA A 291 -23.35 -35.26 -61.59
CA ALA A 291 -22.84 -36.04 -60.46
C ALA A 291 -21.54 -35.46 -59.89
N ARG A 292 -20.63 -34.94 -60.73
CA ARG A 292 -19.44 -34.24 -60.28
C ARG A 292 -19.77 -32.96 -59.52
N SER A 293 -20.73 -32.17 -60.03
CA SER A 293 -21.18 -30.93 -59.36
C SER A 293 -21.77 -31.22 -57.97
N GLN A 294 -22.43 -32.37 -57.79
CA GLN A 294 -22.91 -32.82 -56.47
C GLN A 294 -21.75 -33.12 -55.51
N VAL A 295 -20.66 -33.72 -55.98
CA VAL A 295 -19.45 -33.96 -55.19
C VAL A 295 -18.83 -32.62 -54.79
N ASP A 296 -18.70 -31.68 -55.74
CA ASP A 296 -18.11 -30.37 -55.49
C ASP A 296 -18.97 -29.56 -54.49
N GLU A 297 -20.28 -29.67 -54.51
CA GLU A 297 -21.20 -29.03 -53.56
C GLU A 297 -21.06 -29.67 -52.16
N ALA A 298 -21.04 -30.98 -52.08
CA ALA A 298 -20.84 -31.70 -50.81
C ALA A 298 -19.46 -31.37 -50.21
N ALA A 299 -18.41 -31.24 -51.04
CA ALA A 299 -17.08 -30.81 -50.61
C ALA A 299 -17.07 -29.41 -50.04
N ARG A 300 -17.79 -28.47 -50.70
CA ARG A 300 -17.92 -27.09 -50.19
C ARG A 300 -18.69 -27.03 -48.86
N THR A 301 -19.73 -27.84 -48.72
CA THR A 301 -20.51 -27.98 -47.48
C THR A 301 -19.61 -28.49 -46.34
N LEU A 302 -18.81 -29.51 -46.60
CA LEU A 302 -17.85 -30.03 -45.63
C LEU A 302 -16.80 -28.98 -45.23
N GLN A 303 -16.25 -28.26 -46.21
CA GLN A 303 -15.29 -27.20 -45.96
C GLN A 303 -15.90 -26.06 -45.13
N ALA A 304 -17.13 -25.64 -45.42
CA ALA A 304 -17.85 -24.63 -44.66
C ALA A 304 -18.12 -25.09 -43.21
N ALA A 305 -18.51 -26.37 -43.04
CA ALA A 305 -18.69 -26.96 -41.72
C ALA A 305 -17.36 -26.96 -40.92
N GLN A 306 -16.24 -27.29 -41.53
CA GLN A 306 -14.93 -27.25 -40.91
C GLN A 306 -14.47 -25.83 -40.58
N ALA A 307 -14.64 -24.87 -41.49
CA ALA A 307 -14.25 -23.48 -41.29
C ALA A 307 -15.06 -22.81 -40.14
N GLY A 308 -16.34 -23.10 -40.02
CA GLY A 308 -17.18 -22.63 -38.94
C GLY A 308 -16.79 -23.15 -37.54
N ALA A 309 -15.88 -24.13 -37.44
CA ALA A 309 -15.39 -24.63 -36.17
C ALA A 309 -14.47 -23.66 -35.43
N SER A 310 -13.97 -22.58 -36.09
CA SER A 310 -13.05 -21.62 -35.51
C SER A 310 -13.74 -20.47 -34.73
N GLY A 311 -15.06 -20.42 -34.67
CA GLY A 311 -15.85 -19.30 -34.12
C GLY A 311 -15.98 -19.22 -32.59
N GLY A 312 -15.28 -20.07 -31.83
CA GLY A 312 -15.43 -20.14 -30.37
C GLY A 312 -14.53 -19.21 -29.54
N SER A 313 -13.78 -18.29 -30.16
CA SER A 313 -12.78 -17.46 -29.48
C SER A 313 -13.36 -16.52 -28.42
N ASP A 314 -14.57 -16.01 -28.63
CA ASP A 314 -15.22 -15.08 -27.70
C ASP A 314 -15.73 -15.80 -26.45
N THR A 315 -16.36 -16.96 -26.66
CA THR A 315 -16.79 -17.82 -25.55
C THR A 315 -15.58 -18.31 -24.72
N GLN A 316 -14.51 -18.68 -25.39
CA GLN A 316 -13.26 -19.09 -24.69
C GLN A 316 -12.68 -17.95 -23.86
N ARG A 317 -12.66 -16.70 -24.38
CA ARG A 317 -12.22 -15.52 -23.62
C ARG A 317 -13.14 -15.24 -22.43
N SER A 318 -14.45 -15.41 -22.60
CA SER A 318 -15.41 -15.26 -21.50
C SER A 318 -15.18 -16.30 -20.40
N LEU A 319 -14.94 -17.55 -20.77
CA LEU A 319 -14.63 -18.63 -19.83
C LEU A 319 -13.32 -18.37 -19.07
N GLU A 320 -12.28 -17.89 -19.78
CA GLU A 320 -11.01 -17.55 -19.15
C GLU A 320 -11.16 -16.42 -18.15
N LYS A 321 -11.95 -15.39 -18.49
CA LYS A 321 -12.28 -14.30 -17.56
C LYS A 321 -12.99 -14.83 -16.32
N LEU A 322 -14.00 -15.67 -16.46
CA LEU A 322 -14.71 -16.25 -15.31
C LEU A 322 -13.77 -17.10 -14.42
N ARG A 323 -12.82 -17.82 -15.02
CA ARG A 323 -11.80 -18.57 -14.26
C ARG A 323 -10.85 -17.64 -13.50
N GLN A 324 -10.42 -16.53 -14.11
CA GLN A 324 -9.62 -15.51 -13.43
C GLN A 324 -10.41 -14.87 -12.30
N ASP A 325 -11.69 -14.57 -12.51
CA ASP A 325 -12.57 -14.02 -11.49
C ASP A 325 -12.71 -14.99 -10.30
N LEU A 326 -12.81 -16.29 -10.53
CA LEU A 326 -12.77 -17.29 -9.45
C LEU A 326 -11.46 -17.30 -8.67
N GLN A 327 -10.33 -17.13 -9.34
CA GLN A 327 -9.02 -17.01 -8.67
C GLN A 327 -8.91 -15.74 -7.85
N ASN A 328 -9.38 -14.62 -8.41
CA ASN A 328 -9.38 -13.30 -7.76
C ASN A 328 -10.39 -13.19 -6.60
N ALA A 329 -11.30 -14.15 -6.46
CA ALA A 329 -12.24 -14.22 -5.35
C ALA A 329 -11.56 -14.56 -4.00
N THR A 330 -10.32 -15.00 -4.02
CA THR A 330 -9.52 -15.23 -2.83
C THR A 330 -8.56 -14.05 -2.64
N VAL A 331 -8.81 -13.24 -1.62
CA VAL A 331 -7.96 -12.10 -1.28
C VAL A 331 -6.79 -12.59 -0.44
N THR A 332 -5.57 -12.42 -0.95
CA THR A 332 -4.33 -12.85 -0.28
C THR A 332 -3.43 -11.65 0.02
N SER A 333 -2.58 -11.80 1.03
CA SER A 333 -1.59 -10.76 1.35
C SER A 333 -0.47 -10.72 0.30
N PRO A 334 -0.15 -9.55 -0.27
CA PRO A 334 0.98 -9.40 -1.19
C PRO A 334 2.33 -9.29 -0.48
N ILE A 335 2.33 -9.00 0.84
CA ILE A 335 3.52 -8.78 1.67
C ILE A 335 3.41 -9.51 3.00
N ASP A 336 4.54 -9.70 3.66
CA ASP A 336 4.58 -10.03 5.09
C ASP A 336 4.32 -8.77 5.90
N GLY A 337 3.56 -8.87 6.99
CA GLY A 337 3.26 -7.70 7.82
C GLY A 337 2.12 -7.91 8.79
N VAL A 338 1.50 -6.82 9.20
CA VAL A 338 0.36 -6.78 10.12
C VAL A 338 -0.85 -6.16 9.42
N VAL A 339 -2.01 -6.73 9.65
CA VAL A 339 -3.29 -6.15 9.20
C VAL A 339 -3.61 -4.94 10.07
N THR A 340 -3.62 -3.75 9.48
CA THR A 340 -3.89 -2.50 10.23
C THR A 340 -5.36 -2.10 10.17
N ALA A 341 -6.04 -2.42 9.08
CA ALA A 341 -7.47 -2.15 8.94
C ALA A 341 -8.20 -3.30 8.24
N VAL A 342 -9.42 -3.59 8.69
CA VAL A 342 -10.36 -4.53 8.08
C VAL A 342 -11.68 -3.81 7.86
N SER A 343 -11.94 -3.44 6.61
CA SER A 343 -13.20 -2.80 6.20
C SER A 343 -14.22 -3.83 5.70
N ALA A 344 -13.74 -5.01 5.29
CA ALA A 344 -14.56 -6.10 4.80
C ALA A 344 -15.51 -6.63 5.87
N LYS A 345 -16.80 -6.73 5.55
CA LYS A 345 -17.82 -7.32 6.42
C LYS A 345 -18.46 -8.53 5.73
N VAL A 346 -18.56 -9.64 6.44
CA VAL A 346 -19.22 -10.84 5.93
C VAL A 346 -20.67 -10.53 5.52
N GLY A 347 -21.03 -10.91 4.30
CA GLY A 347 -22.35 -10.68 3.71
C GLY A 347 -22.51 -9.33 2.99
N SER A 348 -21.59 -8.37 3.15
CA SER A 348 -21.60 -7.13 2.37
C SER A 348 -20.95 -7.33 1.00
N THR A 349 -21.31 -6.48 0.05
CA THR A 349 -20.63 -6.42 -1.25
C THR A 349 -19.20 -5.92 -1.06
N ALA A 350 -18.27 -6.53 -1.77
CA ALA A 350 -16.86 -6.17 -1.75
C ALA A 350 -16.61 -4.99 -2.69
N ASP A 351 -17.04 -3.79 -2.30
CA ASP A 351 -16.73 -2.53 -2.98
C ASP A 351 -15.75 -1.70 -2.13
N GLY A 352 -14.77 -1.09 -2.78
CA GLY A 352 -13.74 -0.30 -2.11
C GLY A 352 -12.63 -1.14 -1.46
N SER A 353 -11.99 -0.55 -0.44
CA SER A 353 -10.91 -1.21 0.29
C SER A 353 -11.44 -2.29 1.22
N LEU A 354 -10.87 -3.47 1.16
CA LEU A 354 -11.24 -4.61 2.00
C LEU A 354 -10.37 -4.71 3.26
N LEU A 355 -9.08 -4.65 3.08
CA LEU A 355 -8.08 -4.77 4.14
C LEU A 355 -6.88 -3.90 3.82
N THR A 356 -6.15 -3.51 4.88
CA THR A 356 -4.85 -2.87 4.75
C THR A 356 -3.81 -3.71 5.48
N VAL A 357 -2.72 -4.03 4.79
CA VAL A 357 -1.58 -4.77 5.36
C VAL A 357 -0.36 -3.88 5.28
N GLU A 358 0.35 -3.76 6.40
CA GLU A 358 1.54 -2.93 6.53
C GLU A 358 2.74 -3.74 7.02
N ASP A 359 3.92 -3.45 6.48
CA ASP A 359 5.16 -4.07 6.91
C ASP A 359 5.53 -3.60 8.33
N ASP A 360 5.62 -4.51 9.27
CA ASP A 360 5.94 -4.22 10.67
C ASP A 360 7.45 -4.30 10.98
N LYS A 361 8.26 -4.70 10.02
CA LYS A 361 9.71 -4.82 10.18
C LYS A 361 10.46 -3.61 9.66
N ASN A 362 9.99 -3.01 8.59
CA ASN A 362 10.60 -1.85 7.96
C ASN A 362 9.78 -0.60 8.28
N LEU A 363 10.24 0.15 9.27
CA LEU A 363 9.55 1.33 9.78
C LEU A 363 10.30 2.60 9.42
N LEU A 364 9.57 3.68 9.25
CA LEU A 364 10.09 5.03 9.10
C LEU A 364 9.34 6.00 10.02
N ILE A 365 10.00 7.06 10.41
CA ILE A 365 9.39 8.18 11.10
C ILE A 365 9.20 9.30 10.08
N ARG A 366 7.96 9.73 9.91
CA ARG A 366 7.65 10.91 9.10
C ARG A 366 7.45 12.10 10.02
N THR A 367 8.19 13.16 9.78
CA THR A 367 8.18 14.37 10.59
C THR A 367 8.20 15.61 9.70
N SER A 368 7.61 16.68 10.18
CA SER A 368 7.66 17.99 9.54
C SER A 368 8.62 18.88 10.32
N VAL A 369 9.58 19.48 9.66
CA VAL A 369 10.68 20.25 10.23
C VAL A 369 10.65 21.65 9.68
N LYS A 370 10.82 22.65 10.57
CA LYS A 370 10.86 24.07 10.18
C LYS A 370 12.10 24.37 9.33
N GLU A 371 11.99 25.31 8.40
CA GLU A 371 13.05 25.71 7.46
C GLU A 371 14.41 26.00 8.14
N LYS A 372 14.41 26.72 9.26
CA LYS A 372 15.63 27.02 10.03
C LYS A 372 16.38 25.80 10.55
N ASP A 373 15.66 24.69 10.75
CA ASP A 373 16.21 23.47 11.33
C ASP A 373 16.49 22.41 10.26
N VAL A 374 15.73 22.41 9.14
CA VAL A 374 15.99 21.51 8.01
C VAL A 374 17.31 21.83 7.32
N ALA A 375 17.71 23.12 7.29
CA ALA A 375 19.00 23.54 6.75
C ALA A 375 20.21 22.94 7.48
N LYS A 376 20.03 22.44 8.70
CA LYS A 376 21.09 21.82 9.52
C LYS A 376 21.14 20.29 9.37
N LEU A 377 20.10 19.69 8.76
CA LEU A 377 19.95 18.24 8.63
C LEU A 377 20.55 17.76 7.33
N HIS A 378 21.16 16.59 7.37
CA HIS A 378 21.70 15.91 6.20
C HIS A 378 21.19 14.48 6.16
N VAL A 379 21.05 13.96 4.94
CA VAL A 379 20.75 12.53 4.75
C VAL A 379 21.92 11.72 5.32
N GLY A 380 21.60 10.76 6.18
CA GLY A 380 22.58 9.95 6.90
C GLY A 380 22.78 10.36 8.35
N ASP A 381 22.26 11.51 8.80
CA ASP A 381 22.36 11.96 10.20
C ASP A 381 21.76 10.90 11.13
N LYS A 382 22.48 10.59 12.19
CA LYS A 382 22.02 9.64 13.22
C LYS A 382 20.90 10.25 14.03
N VAL A 383 19.85 9.47 14.23
CA VAL A 383 18.67 9.88 14.99
C VAL A 383 18.46 8.89 16.12
N THR A 384 18.29 9.40 17.33
CA THR A 384 17.79 8.63 18.46
C THR A 384 16.36 9.06 18.74
N PHE A 385 15.49 8.10 19.07
CA PHE A 385 14.09 8.43 19.31
C PHE A 385 13.47 7.54 20.40
N THR A 386 12.41 8.06 21.00
CA THR A 386 11.59 7.39 22.00
C THR A 386 10.12 7.51 21.64
N THR A 387 9.33 6.54 22.08
CA THR A 387 7.87 6.58 21.96
C THR A 387 7.23 6.55 23.35
N PRO A 388 6.08 7.19 23.55
CA PRO A 388 5.35 7.09 24.82
C PRO A 388 4.97 5.64 25.20
N ALA A 389 4.81 4.78 24.19
CA ALA A 389 4.43 3.38 24.39
C ALA A 389 5.54 2.53 25.05
N THR A 390 6.81 2.87 24.80
CA THR A 390 7.98 2.11 25.31
C THR A 390 8.73 2.83 26.41
N GLN A 391 8.20 3.95 26.91
CA GLN A 391 8.63 4.79 28.03
C GLN A 391 10.11 5.22 28.06
N LYS A 392 11.06 4.33 28.25
CA LYS A 392 12.49 4.64 28.41
C LYS A 392 13.41 3.99 27.39
N GLN A 393 12.85 3.17 26.51
CA GLN A 393 13.65 2.51 25.50
C GLN A 393 13.98 3.48 24.37
N GLU A 394 15.27 3.68 24.14
CA GLU A 394 15.76 4.46 23.01
C GLU A 394 15.97 3.56 21.80
N TYR A 395 15.52 4.06 20.68
CA TYR A 395 15.67 3.44 19.37
C TYR A 395 16.55 4.31 18.50
N THR A 396 17.15 3.69 17.49
CA THR A 396 18.03 4.36 16.56
C THR A 396 17.47 4.40 15.15
N GLY A 397 17.78 5.43 14.44
CA GLY A 397 17.44 5.63 13.04
C GLY A 397 18.47 6.50 12.34
N ALA A 398 18.25 6.70 11.05
CA ALA A 398 19.03 7.64 10.26
C ALA A 398 18.10 8.42 9.33
N VAL A 399 18.41 9.69 9.09
CA VAL A 399 17.69 10.50 8.11
C VAL A 399 17.85 9.87 6.74
N SER A 400 16.76 9.46 6.12
CA SER A 400 16.77 8.78 4.81
C SER A 400 16.35 9.70 3.67
N PHE A 401 15.51 10.68 3.96
CA PHE A 401 14.99 11.59 2.95
C PHE A 401 14.65 12.95 3.57
N ILE A 402 14.93 14.02 2.86
CA ILE A 402 14.52 15.40 3.15
C ILE A 402 13.81 15.93 1.92
N SER A 403 12.56 16.34 2.07
CA SER A 403 11.77 16.88 0.95
C SER A 403 12.41 18.17 0.42
N PRO A 404 12.61 18.29 -0.90
CA PRO A 404 13.08 19.53 -1.50
C PRO A 404 11.99 20.63 -1.57
N THR A 405 10.74 20.26 -1.30
CA THR A 405 9.58 21.16 -1.35
C THR A 405 8.98 21.32 0.04
N ALA A 406 8.60 22.54 0.39
CA ALA A 406 7.86 22.79 1.61
C ALA A 406 6.47 22.14 1.56
N GLU A 407 6.01 21.62 2.69
CA GLU A 407 4.64 21.21 2.84
C GLU A 407 3.74 22.47 2.75
N ALA A 408 2.76 22.44 1.86
CA ALA A 408 1.72 23.43 1.88
C ALA A 408 0.96 23.26 3.21
N THR A 409 1.04 24.26 4.08
CA THR A 409 0.10 24.35 5.19
C THR A 409 -1.28 24.42 4.57
N ALA A 410 -2.06 23.33 4.70
CA ALA A 410 -3.46 23.34 4.35
C ALA A 410 -4.12 24.36 5.28
N SER A 411 -4.19 25.60 4.82
CA SER A 411 -5.14 26.56 5.33
C SER A 411 -6.50 25.92 5.07
N ASN A 412 -7.18 25.49 6.14
CA ASN A 412 -8.61 25.22 6.11
C ASN A 412 -9.29 26.52 5.72
N ASP A 413 -9.38 26.73 4.41
CA ASP A 413 -10.22 27.78 3.82
C ASP A 413 -11.67 27.30 3.90
N ASN A 414 -12.18 27.21 5.13
CA ASN A 414 -13.61 27.16 5.37
C ASN A 414 -14.04 28.62 5.55
N GLY A 415 -14.56 29.18 4.45
CA GLY A 415 -15.03 30.54 4.33
C GLY A 415 -15.76 31.05 5.58
N GLY A 416 -15.09 31.86 6.34
CA GLY A 416 -15.60 32.63 7.46
C GLY A 416 -14.82 33.92 7.57
N MET A 417 -15.29 34.98 6.89
CA MET A 417 -14.86 36.34 7.17
C MET A 417 -15.10 36.62 8.65
N ASN A 418 -14.06 36.64 9.47
CA ASN A 418 -14.01 37.63 10.56
C ASN A 418 -12.61 37.74 11.16
N SER A 419 -12.12 38.96 11.16
CA SER A 419 -11.36 39.63 12.21
C SER A 419 -9.91 39.19 12.49
N GLY A 420 -8.96 40.03 12.02
CA GLY A 420 -7.85 40.60 12.76
C GLY A 420 -7.26 39.76 13.91
N GLY A 421 -6.43 38.78 13.58
CA GLY A 421 -5.55 38.13 14.54
C GLY A 421 -4.19 38.00 13.89
N SER A 422 -3.17 38.61 14.47
CA SER A 422 -1.76 38.53 14.13
C SER A 422 -1.36 37.09 13.87
N GLY A 423 -1.43 36.67 12.61
CA GLY A 423 -0.89 35.41 12.13
C GLY A 423 0.63 35.48 12.27
N GLY A 424 1.16 34.85 13.30
CA GLY A 424 2.58 34.61 13.40
C GLY A 424 3.00 33.89 12.12
N ASN A 425 4.00 34.40 11.44
CA ASN A 425 4.64 33.85 10.27
C ASN A 425 5.23 32.47 10.65
N GLU A 426 4.40 31.41 10.62
CA GLU A 426 4.89 30.06 10.77
C GLU A 426 5.64 29.75 9.48
N GLY A 427 6.99 29.87 9.56
CA GLY A 427 7.87 29.61 8.44
C GLY A 427 7.58 28.24 7.80
N ALA A 428 7.93 28.11 6.54
CA ALA A 428 7.78 26.89 5.76
C ALA A 428 8.28 25.65 6.52
N SER A 429 7.57 24.55 6.40
CA SER A 429 7.96 23.26 6.97
C SER A 429 8.24 22.24 5.85
N PHE A 430 9.19 21.37 6.10
CA PHE A 430 9.65 20.37 5.14
C PHE A 430 9.47 18.98 5.72
N GLN A 431 9.01 18.06 4.90
CA GLN A 431 8.90 16.67 5.29
C GLN A 431 10.28 16.04 5.38
N VAL A 432 10.55 15.37 6.49
CA VAL A 432 11.77 14.59 6.71
C VAL A 432 11.37 13.16 7.08
N GLU A 433 12.02 12.19 6.44
CA GLU A 433 11.82 10.78 6.75
C GLU A 433 13.08 10.22 7.40
N VAL A 434 12.88 9.53 8.52
CA VAL A 434 13.94 8.86 9.27
C VAL A 434 13.68 7.37 9.22
N LYS A 435 14.56 6.62 8.58
CA LYS A 435 14.48 5.17 8.56
C LYS A 435 14.93 4.60 9.91
N VAL A 436 14.12 3.76 10.51
CA VAL A 436 14.47 3.05 11.74
C VAL A 436 15.55 2.04 11.44
N THR A 437 16.65 2.08 12.22
CA THR A 437 17.77 1.15 12.13
C THR A 437 17.95 0.45 13.49
N GLY A 438 17.98 -0.86 13.48
CA GLY A 438 18.12 -1.63 14.72
C GLY A 438 16.83 -2.35 15.13
N GLN A 439 16.62 -2.51 16.42
CA GLN A 439 15.47 -3.24 16.96
C GLN A 439 14.17 -2.44 16.76
N VAL A 440 13.13 -3.12 16.31
CA VAL A 440 11.78 -2.55 16.12
C VAL A 440 10.77 -3.10 17.12
N GLU A 441 11.24 -3.97 18.04
CA GLU A 441 10.38 -4.62 19.02
C GLU A 441 9.71 -3.59 19.94
N GLY A 442 8.40 -3.72 20.16
CA GLY A 442 7.62 -2.78 20.94
C GLY A 442 7.14 -1.53 20.22
N LEU A 443 7.65 -1.25 19.01
CA LEU A 443 7.18 -0.15 18.18
C LEU A 443 5.82 -0.49 17.57
N ARG A 444 4.94 0.50 17.50
CA ARG A 444 3.62 0.37 16.87
C ARG A 444 3.46 1.42 15.78
N ILE A 445 3.03 0.98 14.62
CA ILE A 445 2.67 1.87 13.51
C ILE A 445 1.61 2.87 13.99
N GLY A 446 1.74 4.13 13.59
CA GLY A 446 0.86 5.22 14.02
C GLY A 446 1.26 5.87 15.34
N SER A 447 2.27 5.35 16.07
CA SER A 447 2.73 5.96 17.33
C SER A 447 3.43 7.29 17.10
N SER A 448 3.17 8.25 17.99
CA SER A 448 3.94 9.49 18.06
C SER A 448 5.36 9.22 18.55
N VAL A 449 6.31 9.93 17.97
CA VAL A 449 7.74 9.77 18.24
C VAL A 449 8.35 11.11 18.59
N LYS A 450 9.20 11.14 19.64
CA LYS A 450 10.11 12.25 19.92
C LYS A 450 11.52 11.81 19.55
N ALA A 451 12.11 12.48 18.59
CA ALA A 451 13.40 12.13 18.03
C ALA A 451 14.40 13.28 18.17
N LYS A 452 15.69 12.96 18.22
CA LYS A 452 16.80 13.89 18.21
C LYS A 452 17.75 13.50 17.09
N ALA A 453 17.85 14.33 16.07
CA ALA A 453 18.82 14.16 14.99
C ALA A 453 20.14 14.82 15.38
N VAL A 454 21.22 14.09 15.35
CA VAL A 454 22.56 14.60 15.66
C VAL A 454 23.12 15.23 14.39
N VAL A 455 23.21 16.57 14.39
CA VAL A 455 23.67 17.34 13.22
C VAL A 455 25.17 17.63 13.27
N GLN A 456 25.74 17.70 14.46
CA GLN A 456 27.18 17.84 14.66
C GLN A 456 27.60 17.07 15.90
N SER A 457 28.77 16.46 15.86
CA SER A 457 29.33 15.67 16.96
C SER A 457 30.83 15.85 16.99
N TYR A 458 31.35 16.14 18.17
CA TYR A 458 32.80 16.10 18.49
C TYR A 458 32.99 15.04 19.54
N GLN A 459 33.74 14.00 19.20
CA GLN A 459 34.05 12.93 20.12
C GLN A 459 35.34 13.27 20.91
N ASN A 460 35.35 12.92 22.20
CA ASN A 460 36.52 13.07 23.07
C ASN A 460 37.05 14.53 23.08
N ALA A 461 36.16 15.52 22.99
CA ALA A 461 36.54 16.93 23.03
C ALA A 461 36.78 17.40 24.47
N LEU A 462 37.69 18.34 24.67
CA LEU A 462 37.82 19.05 25.93
C LEU A 462 36.62 19.97 26.10
N THR A 463 35.96 19.90 27.23
CA THR A 463 34.68 20.60 27.47
C THR A 463 34.70 21.35 28.77
N VAL A 464 33.99 22.47 28.76
CA VAL A 464 33.70 23.27 29.94
C VAL A 464 32.22 23.64 29.97
N PRO A 465 31.62 23.90 31.12
CA PRO A 465 30.30 24.51 31.19
C PRO A 465 30.28 25.88 30.47
N LYS A 466 29.13 26.22 29.88
CA LYS A 466 29.00 27.48 29.13
C LYS A 466 29.31 28.74 30.00
N SER A 467 29.04 28.66 31.29
CA SER A 467 29.32 29.73 32.27
C SER A 467 30.82 29.95 32.53
N ALA A 468 31.70 29.04 32.14
CA ALA A 468 33.13 29.17 32.24
C ALA A 468 33.78 29.94 31.08
N LEU A 469 33.01 30.29 30.05
CA LEU A 469 33.48 31.08 28.91
C LEU A 469 33.29 32.57 29.16
N VAL A 470 34.33 33.35 28.85
CA VAL A 470 34.30 34.82 28.81
C VAL A 470 34.75 35.31 27.43
N ASP A 471 34.50 36.56 27.17
CA ASP A 471 35.08 37.26 26.03
C ASP A 471 36.56 37.53 26.35
N ALA A 472 37.47 37.17 25.49
CA ALA A 472 38.90 37.38 25.70
C ALA A 472 39.17 38.90 25.81
N MET A 473 39.97 39.26 26.83
CA MET A 473 40.42 40.66 26.93
C MET A 473 41.46 40.90 25.83
N ASP A 474 41.27 42.02 25.10
CA ASP A 474 42.27 42.45 24.13
C ASP A 474 43.60 42.70 24.91
N PRO A 475 44.73 42.16 24.46
CA PRO A 475 46.02 42.37 25.08
C PRO A 475 46.53 43.77 24.71
N VAL A 476 45.84 44.85 25.09
CA VAL A 476 46.28 46.22 24.93
C VAL A 476 46.40 46.90 26.29
N GLY A 477 47.50 46.64 26.94
CA GLY A 477 47.95 47.28 28.14
C GLY A 477 49.47 47.54 28.10
N GLY A 478 49.92 48.24 27.06
CA GLY A 478 51.20 48.97 27.12
C GLY A 478 50.93 50.29 27.75
N GLU A 479 51.64 50.57 28.88
CA GLU A 479 51.58 51.81 29.63
C GLU A 479 51.61 53.09 28.79
N GLY A 480 50.72 54.04 29.07
CA GLY A 480 50.88 55.42 28.73
C GLY A 480 50.21 55.89 27.44
N SER A 481 48.92 56.26 27.55
CA SER A 481 48.41 57.43 26.81
C SER A 481 47.03 57.82 27.34
N THR A 482 47.01 58.85 28.12
CA THR A 482 45.82 59.73 28.30
C THR A 482 45.46 60.33 26.95
N GLY A 483 44.38 59.89 26.37
CA GLY A 483 43.93 60.52 25.12
C GLY A 483 42.63 59.87 24.60
N THR A 484 41.53 60.48 25.07
CA THR A 484 40.21 60.35 24.48
C THR A 484 40.28 60.49 22.95
N LYS A 485 40.28 59.40 22.17
CA LYS A 485 39.88 59.45 20.78
C LYS A 485 38.82 58.37 20.54
N ALA A 486 37.59 58.87 20.39
CA ALA A 486 36.49 58.14 19.84
C ALA A 486 36.95 57.47 18.54
N ARG A 487 37.01 56.15 18.54
CA ARG A 487 37.13 55.35 17.34
C ARG A 487 35.76 55.27 16.66
N SER A 488 35.53 56.23 15.81
CA SER A 488 34.56 56.18 14.72
C SER A 488 35.19 55.33 13.62
N ASP A 489 34.50 54.30 13.21
CA ASP A 489 34.81 53.27 12.20
C ASP A 489 35.38 51.96 12.74
N THR A 490 34.59 51.26 13.53
CA THR A 490 34.72 49.82 13.69
C THR A 490 33.40 49.20 13.28
N ALA A 491 33.46 48.35 12.25
CA ALA A 491 32.38 47.44 11.94
C ALA A 491 31.89 46.80 13.25
N ILE A 492 30.59 46.85 13.48
CA ILE A 492 29.94 46.13 14.59
C ILE A 492 30.22 44.63 14.32
N LEU A 493 31.28 44.09 14.91
CA LEU A 493 31.54 42.67 14.94
C LEU A 493 30.35 42.03 15.67
N ASP A 494 29.76 41.03 15.04
CA ASP A 494 28.73 40.24 15.68
C ASP A 494 29.28 39.70 17.00
N PRO A 495 28.56 39.84 18.15
CA PRO A 495 29.02 39.33 19.45
C PRO A 495 29.42 37.84 19.42
N ALA A 496 29.00 37.09 18.39
CA ALA A 496 29.39 35.70 18.17
C ALA A 496 30.83 35.53 17.63
N GLU A 497 31.49 36.59 17.12
CA GLU A 497 32.84 36.56 16.52
C GLU A 497 33.96 37.04 17.46
N LEU A 498 33.61 37.46 18.69
CA LEU A 498 34.62 37.82 19.67
C LEU A 498 35.40 36.56 20.12
N PRO A 499 36.76 36.62 20.22
CA PRO A 499 37.53 35.51 20.73
C PRO A 499 37.09 35.18 22.16
N LYS A 500 36.88 33.90 22.43
CA LYS A 500 36.49 33.41 23.75
C LYS A 500 37.70 32.95 24.53
N ALA A 501 37.60 33.03 25.86
CA ALA A 501 38.63 32.54 26.74
C ALA A 501 38.02 31.82 27.94
N ILE A 502 38.82 31.03 28.62
CA ILE A 502 38.56 30.46 29.94
C ILE A 502 39.54 30.98 30.97
N LEU A 503 39.09 31.05 32.21
CA LEU A 503 39.94 31.44 33.32
C LEU A 503 40.49 30.20 34.01
N LYS A 504 41.78 29.93 33.81
CA LYS A 504 42.56 28.87 34.50
C LYS A 504 42.91 29.33 35.90
N VAL A 505 42.78 28.42 36.84
CA VAL A 505 43.17 28.63 38.23
C VAL A 505 44.35 27.72 38.56
N GLU A 506 45.44 28.31 39.04
CA GLU A 506 46.59 27.61 39.60
C GLU A 506 46.66 27.91 41.10
N ASP A 507 46.70 26.88 41.92
CA ASP A 507 46.87 26.94 43.38
C ASP A 507 48.35 26.67 43.73
N ASP A 508 48.98 27.57 44.48
CA ASP A 508 50.35 27.44 44.96
C ASP A 508 50.50 26.47 46.14
N GLY A 509 49.42 25.80 46.55
CA GLY A 509 49.38 24.90 47.72
C GLY A 509 49.45 25.59 49.06
N LYS A 510 49.46 26.93 49.08
CA LYS A 510 49.45 27.78 50.31
C LYS A 510 48.16 28.57 50.42
N GLY A 511 47.21 28.31 49.50
CA GLY A 511 45.93 28.96 49.46
C GLY A 511 45.89 30.24 48.62
N ASN A 512 46.96 30.57 47.88
CA ASN A 512 46.95 31.67 46.92
C ASN A 512 46.62 31.11 45.53
N LEU A 513 45.67 31.72 44.90
CA LEU A 513 45.26 31.34 43.55
C LEU A 513 45.82 32.36 42.54
N THR A 514 46.36 31.87 41.46
CA THR A 514 46.71 32.67 40.29
C THR A 514 45.73 32.39 39.18
N ILE A 515 45.06 33.43 38.67
CA ILE A 515 44.08 33.35 37.60
C ILE A 515 44.75 33.82 36.32
N SER A 516 44.76 32.94 35.32
CA SER A 516 45.27 33.25 33.99
C SER A 516 44.24 33.00 32.92
N GLU A 517 44.20 33.85 31.90
CA GLU A 517 43.30 33.74 30.78
C GLU A 517 43.92 32.86 29.69
N ILE A 518 43.16 31.89 29.21
CA ILE A 518 43.55 31.01 28.08
C ILE A 518 42.58 31.23 26.95
N PRO A 519 43.02 31.78 25.79
CA PRO A 519 42.17 31.93 24.63
C PRO A 519 41.77 30.54 24.07
N VAL A 520 40.48 30.39 23.73
CA VAL A 520 39.92 29.15 23.27
C VAL A 520 39.07 29.33 22.03
N GLU A 521 39.16 28.39 21.13
CA GLU A 521 38.25 28.25 20.00
C GLU A 521 37.04 27.41 20.43
N VAL A 522 35.85 27.87 20.22
CA VAL A 522 34.61 27.14 20.48
C VAL A 522 34.32 26.24 19.28
N LEU A 523 34.43 24.94 19.44
CA LEU A 523 34.16 23.95 18.39
C LEU A 523 32.68 23.66 18.27
N LEU A 524 32.00 23.48 19.41
CA LEU A 524 30.58 23.15 19.46
C LEU A 524 29.98 23.55 20.79
N SER A 525 28.86 24.29 20.77
CA SER A 525 28.07 24.59 21.96
C SER A 525 26.81 23.72 21.99
N SER A 526 26.62 22.98 23.05
CA SER A 526 25.45 22.16 23.34
C SER A 526 24.76 22.68 24.61
N GLN A 527 23.63 22.08 25.00
CA GLN A 527 22.86 22.50 26.18
C GLN A 527 23.71 22.46 27.46
N GLY A 528 24.28 23.60 27.85
CA GLY A 528 25.03 23.78 29.08
C GLY A 528 26.52 23.46 29.01
N THR A 529 27.03 22.78 27.95
CA THR A 529 28.45 22.41 27.81
C THR A 529 28.99 22.86 26.46
N VAL A 530 30.25 23.25 26.43
CA VAL A 530 30.92 23.73 25.22
C VAL A 530 32.19 22.93 24.99
N ALA A 531 32.35 22.40 23.77
CA ALA A 531 33.59 21.81 23.31
C ALA A 531 34.55 22.92 22.89
N ILE A 532 35.75 22.89 23.43
CA ILE A 532 36.79 23.93 23.23
C ILE A 532 38.07 23.32 22.72
N ARG A 533 38.84 24.14 22.01
CA ARG A 533 40.21 23.86 21.60
C ARG A 533 41.08 25.07 21.91
N GLY A 534 42.29 24.88 22.41
CA GLY A 534 43.24 25.95 22.69
C GLY A 534 44.62 25.41 23.01
N GLN A 535 45.64 26.28 22.94
CA GLN A 535 47.00 25.90 23.36
C GLN A 535 47.08 25.89 24.88
N GLY A 536 47.66 24.86 25.45
CA GLY A 536 47.84 24.76 26.90
C GLY A 536 46.59 24.25 27.65
N LEU A 537 45.59 23.70 26.93
CA LEU A 537 44.45 23.03 27.54
C LEU A 537 44.74 21.55 27.82
N GLU A 538 44.53 21.14 29.05
CA GLU A 538 44.68 19.75 29.48
C GLU A 538 43.44 19.28 30.23
N GLU A 539 43.19 17.98 30.18
CA GLU A 539 42.14 17.35 30.95
C GLU A 539 42.47 17.44 32.45
N GLY A 540 41.45 17.76 33.27
CA GLY A 540 41.65 17.94 34.72
C GLY A 540 42.10 19.33 35.12
N MET A 541 42.34 20.26 34.18
CA MET A 541 42.69 21.63 34.46
C MET A 541 41.55 22.32 35.22
N SER A 542 41.91 23.02 36.31
CA SER A 542 40.96 23.80 37.12
C SER A 542 40.61 25.09 36.42
N VAL A 543 39.29 25.38 36.28
CA VAL A 543 38.75 26.58 35.63
C VAL A 543 37.64 27.18 36.47
N LEU A 544 37.37 28.47 36.28
CA LEU A 544 36.25 29.17 36.93
C LEU A 544 34.96 28.95 36.15
N LEU A 545 33.91 28.52 36.85
CA LEU A 545 32.58 28.25 36.26
C LEU A 545 31.78 29.52 36.01
N ASN A 546 31.90 30.53 36.87
CA ASN A 546 31.29 31.85 36.72
C ASN A 546 32.35 32.87 36.27
N ALA A 547 33.06 32.52 35.20
CA ALA A 547 34.25 33.22 34.78
C ALA A 547 34.03 34.76 34.59
N MET A 548 32.85 35.20 34.17
CA MET A 548 32.54 36.62 34.00
C MET A 548 32.63 37.42 35.32
N SER A 549 32.30 36.80 36.45
CA SER A 549 32.37 37.44 37.76
C SER A 549 33.82 37.60 38.24
N TYR A 550 34.73 36.83 37.74
CA TYR A 550 36.14 36.78 38.18
C TYR A 550 37.13 37.31 37.14
N GLN A 551 36.63 37.84 36.03
CA GLN A 551 37.49 38.32 34.92
C GLN A 551 38.43 39.48 35.40
N HIS A 552 38.00 40.26 36.38
CA HIS A 552 38.77 41.35 36.97
C HIS A 552 40.00 40.86 37.78
N LEU A 553 40.03 39.58 38.15
CA LEU A 553 41.14 38.97 38.91
C LEU A 553 42.24 38.39 38.02
N VAL A 554 42.13 38.48 36.72
CA VAL A 554 43.17 37.99 35.80
C VAL A 554 44.50 38.73 36.04
N GLY A 555 45.56 37.96 36.30
CA GLY A 555 46.86 38.52 36.63
C GLY A 555 47.02 39.02 38.06
N GLN A 556 46.03 38.88 38.93
CA GLN A 556 46.07 39.22 40.34
C GLN A 556 46.11 37.96 41.21
N SER A 557 46.60 38.09 42.45
CA SER A 557 46.55 37.03 43.43
C SER A 557 45.19 36.98 44.08
N ALA A 558 44.53 35.82 44.06
CA ALA A 558 43.23 35.59 44.67
C ALA A 558 43.37 34.54 45.79
N HIS A 559 42.37 34.39 46.61
CA HIS A 559 42.33 33.33 47.63
C HIS A 559 40.98 32.59 47.62
N LEU A 560 41.00 31.32 48.03
CA LEU A 560 39.82 30.51 48.09
C LEU A 560 38.95 30.85 49.30
N THR A 561 37.64 30.94 49.11
CA THR A 561 36.68 31.12 50.18
C THR A 561 35.52 30.11 50.03
N ASP A 562 35.06 29.58 51.16
CA ASP A 562 33.85 28.73 51.20
C ASP A 562 32.57 29.49 51.37
N THR A 563 32.67 30.82 51.54
CA THR A 563 31.49 31.69 51.68
C THR A 563 31.04 32.17 50.30
N PRO A 564 29.85 31.83 49.85
CA PRO A 564 29.37 32.30 48.55
C PRO A 564 29.28 33.82 48.51
N PRO A 565 29.64 34.46 47.40
CA PRO A 565 29.51 35.90 47.24
C PRO A 565 28.04 36.29 47.44
N ASN A 566 27.78 37.22 48.35
CA ASN A 566 26.44 37.74 48.60
C ASN A 566 26.07 38.58 47.38
N LEU A 567 25.39 38.00 46.41
CA LEU A 567 24.77 38.73 45.30
C LEU A 567 23.60 39.55 45.89
N GLY A 568 23.94 40.71 46.46
CA GLY A 568 22.98 41.68 46.91
C GLY A 568 21.98 41.93 45.80
N GLU A 569 20.71 41.89 46.13
CA GLU A 569 19.58 42.33 45.32
C GLU A 569 19.88 43.67 44.67
N ALA A 570 20.44 43.67 43.47
CA ALA A 570 20.53 44.84 42.63
C ALA A 570 19.15 45.10 42.04
N GLY A 571 18.38 45.95 42.78
CA GLY A 571 17.47 46.92 42.17
C GLY A 571 16.37 46.37 41.25
N MET A 572 15.29 45.85 41.82
CA MET A 572 13.95 46.12 41.27
C MET A 572 13.59 47.58 41.64
N MET A 573 14.06 48.56 40.89
CA MET A 573 13.39 49.84 40.79
C MET A 573 12.39 49.72 39.63
N GLY A 574 11.12 49.66 40.01
CA GLY A 574 9.99 49.77 39.13
C GLY A 574 9.99 51.11 38.42
N ASP A 575 9.59 51.07 37.20
CA ASP A 575 9.04 52.20 36.50
C ASP A 575 7.52 52.04 36.35
N LYS A 576 6.82 53.11 36.68
CA LYS A 576 5.37 53.24 36.70
C LYS A 576 4.77 53.18 35.30
#